data_a11502c6c66c8880dd1806638534d4d2
#
_entry.id   a11502c6c66c8880dd1806638534d4d2
#
_cell.length_a   1.000
_cell.length_b   1.000
_cell.length_c   1.000
_cell.angle_alpha   90.00
_cell.angle_beta   90.00
_cell.angle_gamma   90.00
#
_symmetry.space_group_name_H-M   'P 1'
#
loop_
_entity.id
_entity.type
_entity.pdbx_description
1 polymer ?
#
loop_
_entity_poly.entity_id
_entity_poly.type
_entity_poly.pdbx_seq_one_letter_code
_entity_poly.pdbx_strand_id
1 'polypeptide(L)' 'GLAGELRSVSRIEARISEAKRLGFRLCVLPYSNLKQIHSKQEDIQLIGVKNVREAFEALTMPSV' A
#
# COMPACT_ATOMS: atom_id res chain seq x y z
N GLY A 1 -8.31 13.03 -8.22
CA GLY A 1 -7.81 14.35 -8.43
C GLY A 1 -6.85 14.45 -9.56
N LEU A 2 -6.82 15.58 -10.15
CA LEU A 2 -5.95 15.81 -11.30
C LEU A 2 -4.48 15.91 -10.90
N ALA A 3 -4.21 16.10 -9.62
CA ALA A 3 -2.85 16.24 -9.11
C ALA A 3 -2.21 14.90 -8.73
N GLY A 4 -2.85 13.79 -9.06
CA GLY A 4 -2.32 12.47 -8.73
C GLY A 4 -2.59 12.03 -7.31
N GLU A 5 -3.50 12.68 -6.63
CA GLU A 5 -3.87 12.27 -5.28
C GLU A 5 -4.52 10.90 -5.30
N LEU A 6 -4.20 10.11 -4.31
CA LEU A 6 -4.74 8.77 -4.17
C LEU A 6 -5.89 8.77 -3.19
N ARG A 7 -6.99 8.14 -3.58
CA ARG A 7 -8.13 7.96 -2.71
C ARG A 7 -8.04 6.61 -2.00
N SER A 8 -8.65 6.54 -0.83
CA SER A 8 -8.74 5.28 -0.13
C SER A 8 -9.49 4.25 -0.99
N VAL A 9 -8.99 3.03 -0.98
CA VAL A 9 -9.67 1.94 -1.67
C VAL A 9 -10.53 1.19 -0.66
N SER A 10 -11.64 0.63 -1.14
CA SER A 10 -12.52 -0.15 -0.30
C SER A 10 -11.93 -1.54 -0.08
N ARG A 11 -12.26 -2.14 1.05
CA ARG A 11 -11.87 -3.50 1.39
C ARG A 11 -10.34 -3.69 1.34
N ILE A 12 -9.62 -2.75 1.90
CA ILE A 12 -8.16 -2.79 1.83
C ILE A 12 -7.58 -4.05 2.48
N GLU A 13 -8.15 -4.49 3.58
CA GLU A 13 -7.65 -5.68 4.26
C GLU A 13 -7.83 -6.95 3.41
N ALA A 14 -8.94 -7.04 2.68
CA ALA A 14 -9.15 -8.16 1.77
C ALA A 14 -8.15 -8.13 0.62
N ARG A 15 -7.82 -6.94 0.12
CA ARG A 15 -6.83 -6.79 -0.94
C ARG A 15 -5.44 -7.16 -0.46
N ILE A 16 -5.09 -6.79 0.76
CA ILE A 16 -3.81 -7.16 1.36
C ILE A 16 -3.73 -8.67 1.55
N SER A 17 -4.81 -9.28 2.04
CA SER A 17 -4.85 -10.73 2.21
C SER A 17 -4.64 -11.45 0.89
N GLU A 18 -5.26 -10.95 -0.18
CA GLU A 18 -5.08 -11.54 -1.50
C GLU A 18 -3.65 -11.41 -1.98
N ALA A 19 -3.03 -10.24 -1.76
CA ALA A 19 -1.64 -10.05 -2.14
C ALA A 19 -0.72 -11.02 -1.41
N LYS A 20 -0.97 -11.24 -0.13
CA LYS A 20 -0.20 -12.20 0.66
C LYS A 20 -0.37 -13.62 0.12
N ARG A 21 -1.60 -13.97 -0.20
CA ARG A 21 -1.91 -15.30 -0.75
C ARG A 21 -1.18 -15.55 -2.06
N LEU A 22 -1.02 -14.49 -2.86
CA LEU A 22 -0.31 -14.58 -4.13
C LEU A 22 1.21 -14.52 -3.99
N GLY A 23 1.70 -14.35 -2.78
CA GLY A 23 3.14 -14.38 -2.53
C GLY A 23 3.84 -13.03 -2.57
N PHE A 24 3.10 -11.95 -2.66
CA PHE A 24 3.69 -10.61 -2.63
C PHE A 24 4.19 -10.29 -1.24
N ARG A 25 5.32 -9.64 -1.15
CA ARG A 25 5.92 -9.23 0.12
C ARG A 25 5.89 -7.73 0.34
N LEU A 26 5.46 -6.98 -0.65
CA LEU A 26 5.40 -5.54 -0.58
C LEU A 26 4.08 -5.07 -1.16
N CYS A 27 3.43 -4.16 -0.49
CA CYS A 27 2.18 -3.58 -0.96
C CYS A 27 2.23 -2.07 -0.77
N VAL A 28 2.07 -1.34 -1.87
CA VAL A 28 1.98 0.11 -1.83
C VAL A 28 0.51 0.49 -1.88
N LEU A 29 0.06 1.31 -0.95
CA LEU A 29 -1.34 1.65 -0.83
C LEU A 29 -1.50 3.12 -0.44
N PRO A 30 -2.70 3.68 -0.63
CA PRO A 30 -2.93 5.06 -0.20
C PRO A 30 -2.72 5.21 1.30
N TYR A 31 -2.05 6.29 1.68
CA TYR A 31 -1.74 6.53 3.09
C TYR A 31 -2.99 6.50 3.97
N SER A 32 -4.11 7.02 3.46
CA SER A 32 -5.36 7.03 4.22
C SER A 32 -5.85 5.63 4.56
N ASN A 33 -5.47 4.63 3.79
CA ASN A 33 -5.86 3.24 4.08
C ASN A 33 -5.07 2.64 5.22
N LEU A 34 -3.86 3.14 5.49
CA LEU A 34 -3.09 2.62 6.62
C LEU A 34 -3.83 2.77 7.93
N LYS A 35 -4.59 3.85 8.07
CA LYS A 35 -5.36 4.10 9.29
C LYS A 35 -6.51 3.12 9.46
N GLN A 36 -6.92 2.47 8.39
CA GLN A 36 -8.02 1.52 8.42
C GLN A 36 -7.57 0.09 8.70
N ILE A 37 -6.26 -0.13 8.72
CA ILE A 37 -5.71 -1.46 8.92
C ILE A 37 -5.46 -1.65 10.40
N HIS A 38 -6.18 -2.59 10.99
CA HIS A 38 -6.09 -2.86 12.42
C HIS A 38 -5.28 -4.11 12.72
N SER A 39 -5.08 -4.96 11.73
CA SER A 39 -4.31 -6.18 11.90
C SER A 39 -2.85 -5.94 11.60
N LYS A 40 -1.98 -6.54 12.39
CA LYS A 40 -0.56 -6.46 12.12
C LYS A 40 -0.21 -7.35 10.94
N GLN A 41 0.48 -6.79 9.97
CA GLN A 41 0.84 -7.51 8.75
C GLN A 41 2.34 -7.83 8.79
N GLU A 42 2.68 -9.02 9.26
CA GLU A 42 4.07 -9.42 9.42
C GLU A 42 4.66 -10.02 8.14
N ASP A 43 3.83 -10.65 7.33
CA ASP A 43 4.30 -11.34 6.12
C ASP A 43 4.40 -10.43 4.90
N ILE A 44 3.91 -9.21 5.01
CA ILE A 44 3.93 -8.28 3.89
C ILE A 44 4.25 -6.90 4.43
N GLN A 45 5.09 -6.18 3.71
CA GLN A 45 5.42 -4.81 4.07
C GLN A 45 4.43 -3.86 3.42
N LEU A 46 3.84 -2.98 4.21
CA LEU A 46 2.88 -2.01 3.72
C LEU A 46 3.53 -0.64 3.67
N ILE A 47 3.44 0.01 2.53
CA ILE A 47 3.96 1.36 2.34
C ILE A 47 2.82 2.28 1.97
N GLY A 48 2.51 3.21 2.87
CA GLY A 48 1.46 4.20 2.61
C GLY A 48 2.01 5.38 1.85
N VAL A 49 1.34 5.75 0.77
CA VAL A 49 1.75 6.87 -0.07
C VAL A 49 0.60 7.85 -0.22
N LYS A 50 0.93 9.12 -0.39
CA LYS A 50 -0.07 10.17 -0.48
C LYS A 50 -0.44 10.51 -1.91
N ASN A 51 0.43 10.20 -2.86
CA ASN A 51 0.19 10.50 -4.26
C ASN A 51 0.96 9.54 -5.14
N VAL A 52 0.73 9.64 -6.44
CA VAL A 52 1.35 8.74 -7.41
C VAL A 52 2.87 8.89 -7.41
N ARG A 53 3.36 10.10 -7.19
CA ARG A 53 4.80 10.34 -7.15
C ARG A 53 5.46 9.55 -6.03
N GLU A 54 4.86 9.54 -4.85
CA GLU A 54 5.39 8.77 -3.73
C GLU A 54 5.35 7.27 -4.01
N ALA A 55 4.31 6.82 -4.71
CA ALA A 55 4.23 5.42 -5.09
C ALA A 55 5.39 5.03 -6.00
N PHE A 56 5.72 5.88 -6.97
CA PHE A 56 6.86 5.65 -7.83
C PHE A 56 8.16 5.61 -7.06
N GLU A 57 8.34 6.55 -6.14
CA GLU A 57 9.55 6.61 -5.32
C GLU A 57 9.70 5.34 -4.49
N ALA A 58 8.61 4.86 -3.90
CA ALA A 58 8.65 3.65 -3.09
C ALA A 58 9.04 2.42 -3.91
N LEU A 59 8.58 2.34 -5.15
CA LEU A 59 8.86 1.20 -6.01
C LEU A 59 10.25 1.25 -6.62
N THR A 60 10.83 2.43 -6.74
CA THR A 60 12.14 2.59 -7.38
C THR A 60 13.29 2.73 -6.41
N MET A 61 13.00 2.90 -5.12
CA MET A 61 14.06 2.99 -4.12
C MET A 61 14.75 1.63 -3.97
N PRO A 62 16.08 1.62 -3.91
CA PRO A 62 16.78 0.36 -3.70
C PRO A 62 16.47 -0.20 -2.32
N SER A 63 16.33 -1.50 -2.26
CA SER A 63 16.17 -2.20 -0.99
C SER A 63 17.49 -2.15 -0.23
N VAL A 64 17.36 -1.88 1.03
CA VAL A 64 18.54 -1.85 1.90
C VAL A 64 18.48 -3.00 2.85
#